data_b4015a12255d684dae5eade602636d44
#
_entry.id   b4015a12255d684dae5eade602636d44
#
_cell.length_a   1.000
_cell.length_b   1.000
_cell.length_c   1.000
_cell.angle_alpha   90.00
_cell.angle_beta   90.00
_cell.angle_gamma   90.00
#
_symmetry.space_group_name_H-M   'P 1'
#
loop_
_entity.id
_entity.type
_entity.pdbx_description
1 polymer ?
#
loop_
_entity_poly.entity_id
_entity_poly.type
_entity_poly.pdbx_seq_one_letter_code
_entity_poly.pdbx_strand_id
1 'polypeptide(L)'
;MKAAISVALLASVAIGAAHAAAPANKAKEAAIHFADSGGIYDYKAVNDHELYIQSRDRSWYKAELLGPCDGLQYATGIGFQTEPSGDLTKFGAVLVNGHRCVVTSLVAIEGKPPKNAK
;
A
#
# COMPACT_ATOMS: atom_id res chain seq x y z
N MET A 1 -53.96 -3.38 52.96
CA MET A 1 -53.24 -2.46 52.29
C MET A 1 -51.81 -2.76 52.09
N LYS A 2 -51.42 -3.09 50.93
CA LYS A 2 -50.11 -3.43 50.61
C LYS A 2 -49.66 -2.65 49.43
N ALA A 3 -48.63 -1.92 49.57
CA ALA A 3 -48.03 -1.25 48.47
C ALA A 3 -47.18 -2.24 47.72
N ALA A 4 -47.48 -2.52 46.52
CA ALA A 4 -46.63 -3.31 45.69
C ALA A 4 -45.55 -2.41 45.13
N ILE A 5 -44.35 -2.65 45.52
CA ILE A 5 -43.24 -1.93 45.01
C ILE A 5 -42.75 -2.68 43.80
N SER A 6 -43.09 -2.14 42.68
CA SER A 6 -42.52 -2.66 41.43
C SER A 6 -41.16 -2.05 41.24
N VAL A 7 -40.18 -2.85 41.46
CA VAL A 7 -38.82 -2.45 41.11
C VAL A 7 -38.65 -2.66 39.62
N ALA A 8 -38.67 -1.59 38.91
CA ALA A 8 -38.30 -1.64 37.49
C ALA A 8 -36.81 -1.83 37.42
N LEU A 9 -36.39 -3.00 37.03
CA LEU A 9 -35.02 -3.27 36.73
C LEU A 9 -34.74 -2.66 35.37
N LEU A 10 -34.04 -1.56 35.37
CA LEU A 10 -33.50 -1.00 34.16
C LEU A 10 -32.26 -1.78 33.84
N ALA A 11 -32.39 -2.74 32.97
CA ALA A 11 -31.23 -3.38 32.38
C ALA A 11 -30.63 -2.42 31.38
N SER A 12 -29.61 -1.72 31.78
CA SER A 12 -28.82 -0.95 30.85
C SER A 12 -27.96 -1.92 30.06
N VAL A 13 -28.39 -2.19 28.86
CA VAL A 13 -27.57 -2.92 27.95
C VAL A 13 -26.51 -1.96 27.46
N ALA A 14 -25.36 -2.05 28.04
CA ALA A 14 -24.20 -1.38 27.48
C ALA A 14 -23.85 -2.11 26.18
N ILE A 15 -24.32 -1.59 25.09
CA ILE A 15 -23.87 -2.05 23.81
C ILE A 15 -22.46 -1.50 23.65
N GLY A 16 -21.49 -2.29 24.02
CA GLY A 16 -20.14 -2.00 23.64
C GLY A 16 -20.14 -1.90 22.12
N ALA A 17 -19.96 -0.72 21.61
CA ALA A 17 -19.73 -0.56 20.21
C ALA A 17 -18.54 -1.43 19.86
N ALA A 18 -18.82 -2.55 19.26
CA ALA A 18 -17.78 -3.31 18.64
C ALA A 18 -17.27 -2.43 17.51
N HIS A 19 -16.26 -1.66 17.80
CA HIS A 19 -15.46 -1.14 16.75
C HIS A 19 -14.85 -2.33 16.07
N ALA A 20 -15.46 -2.74 15.00
CA ALA A 20 -14.73 -3.50 14.05
C ALA A 20 -13.49 -2.65 13.76
N ALA A 21 -12.43 -2.96 14.43
CA ALA A 21 -11.15 -2.40 14.09
C ALA A 21 -11.02 -2.60 12.61
N ALA A 22 -11.00 -1.51 11.85
CA ALA A 22 -10.65 -1.57 10.46
C ALA A 22 -9.45 -2.49 10.40
N PRO A 23 -9.49 -3.53 9.57
CA PRO A 23 -8.37 -4.45 9.52
C PRO A 23 -7.14 -3.60 9.31
N ALA A 24 -6.26 -3.63 10.28
CA ALA A 24 -5.02 -2.87 10.28
C ALA A 24 -4.18 -3.15 9.04
N ASN A 25 -4.67 -4.05 8.17
CA ASN A 25 -4.00 -4.53 6.98
C ASN A 25 -4.48 -3.89 5.69
N LYS A 26 -5.47 -3.03 5.73
CA LYS A 26 -5.79 -2.22 4.56
C LYS A 26 -4.90 -1.00 4.58
N ALA A 27 -3.66 -1.22 4.16
CA ALA A 27 -2.82 -0.11 3.82
C ALA A 27 -3.51 0.68 2.71
N LYS A 28 -3.65 1.98 2.92
CA LYS A 28 -4.22 2.85 1.92
C LYS A 28 -3.30 2.89 0.71
N GLU A 29 -3.90 2.91 -0.45
CA GLU A 29 -3.15 3.18 -1.67
C GLU A 29 -2.42 4.51 -1.53
N ALA A 30 -1.16 4.51 -1.89
CA ALA A 30 -0.29 5.64 -1.74
C ALA A 30 0.05 6.29 -3.07
N ALA A 31 0.71 7.42 -3.02
CA ALA A 31 1.27 8.10 -4.18
C ALA A 31 2.71 8.50 -3.86
N ILE A 32 3.61 8.27 -4.80
CA ILE A 32 4.98 8.76 -4.70
C ILE A 32 5.05 10.04 -5.53
N HIS A 33 5.21 11.16 -4.85
CA HIS A 33 5.24 12.45 -5.50
C HIS A 33 6.55 12.66 -6.29
N PHE A 34 6.44 13.40 -7.39
CA PHE A 34 7.58 13.74 -8.25
C PHE A 34 8.32 12.52 -8.79
N ALA A 35 7.62 11.41 -8.96
CA ALA A 35 8.25 10.17 -9.44
C ALA A 35 8.88 10.33 -10.83
N ASP A 36 8.37 11.23 -11.64
CA ASP A 36 8.90 11.54 -12.97
C ASP A 36 10.08 12.52 -12.94
N SER A 37 10.37 13.14 -11.81
CA SER A 37 11.36 14.21 -11.69
C SER A 37 12.29 14.03 -10.49
N GLY A 38 12.73 12.80 -10.25
CA GLY A 38 13.70 12.50 -9.19
C GLY A 38 13.09 12.18 -7.84
N GLY A 39 11.79 11.93 -7.77
CA GLY A 39 11.11 11.54 -6.53
C GLY A 39 11.36 10.11 -6.11
N ILE A 40 11.96 9.28 -6.98
CA ILE A 40 12.31 7.90 -6.66
C ILE A 40 13.82 7.82 -6.47
N TYR A 41 14.20 7.30 -5.31
CA TYR A 41 15.60 7.16 -4.93
C TYR A 41 16.17 5.79 -5.29
N ASP A 42 15.39 4.73 -5.05
CA ASP A 42 15.85 3.35 -5.25
C ASP A 42 14.67 2.41 -5.45
N TYR A 43 14.94 1.21 -5.88
CA TYR A 43 13.94 0.16 -5.95
C TYR A 43 14.59 -1.20 -5.71
N LYS A 44 13.79 -2.15 -5.22
CA LYS A 44 14.24 -3.53 -5.01
C LYS A 44 13.12 -4.49 -5.42
N ALA A 45 13.40 -5.36 -6.34
CA ALA A 45 12.44 -6.37 -6.77
C ALA A 45 12.49 -7.59 -5.88
N VAL A 46 11.33 -8.13 -5.53
CA VAL A 46 11.21 -9.38 -4.76
C VAL A 46 11.06 -10.55 -5.73
N ASN A 47 10.21 -10.37 -6.72
CA ASN A 47 9.93 -11.36 -7.75
C ASN A 47 9.54 -10.61 -9.03
N ASP A 48 8.93 -11.30 -9.99
CA ASP A 48 8.60 -10.71 -11.28
C ASP A 48 7.32 -9.85 -11.27
N HIS A 49 6.61 -9.75 -10.15
CA HIS A 49 5.38 -8.97 -10.05
C HIS A 49 5.28 -8.12 -8.78
N GLU A 50 6.34 -8.07 -7.98
CA GLU A 50 6.35 -7.35 -6.72
C GLU A 50 7.69 -6.67 -6.51
N LEU A 51 7.66 -5.39 -6.21
CA LEU A 51 8.87 -4.63 -5.94
C LEU A 51 8.61 -3.59 -4.85
N TYR A 52 9.69 -3.18 -4.22
CA TYR A 52 9.69 -2.08 -3.26
C TYR A 52 10.35 -0.87 -3.90
N ILE A 53 9.75 0.28 -3.69
CA ILE A 53 10.22 1.54 -4.26
C ILE A 53 10.50 2.49 -3.11
N GLN A 54 11.68 3.07 -3.10
CA GLN A 54 12.05 4.07 -2.12
C GLN A 54 11.93 5.46 -2.72
N SER A 55 11.16 6.31 -2.07
CA SER A 55 11.05 7.70 -2.47
C SER A 55 12.26 8.51 -1.98
N ARG A 56 12.35 9.74 -2.45
CA ARG A 56 13.48 10.60 -2.13
C ARG A 56 13.59 10.94 -0.65
N ASP A 57 12.48 10.93 0.07
CA ASP A 57 12.46 11.13 1.53
C ASP A 57 12.83 9.87 2.31
N ARG A 58 13.23 8.81 1.61
CA ARG A 58 13.64 7.51 2.16
C ARG A 58 12.51 6.63 2.64
N SER A 59 11.27 7.00 2.42
CA SER A 59 10.13 6.15 2.70
C SER A 59 10.05 5.03 1.68
N TRP A 60 9.65 3.85 2.13
CA TRP A 60 9.49 2.68 1.27
C TRP A 60 8.03 2.42 0.95
N TYR A 61 7.80 1.94 -0.25
CA TYR A 61 6.48 1.59 -0.77
C TYR A 61 6.54 0.20 -1.39
N LYS A 62 5.48 -0.55 -1.23
CA LYS A 62 5.34 -1.85 -1.88
C LYS A 62 4.44 -1.67 -3.09
N ALA A 63 4.95 -2.06 -4.25
CA ALA A 63 4.19 -2.05 -5.50
C ALA A 63 3.92 -3.48 -5.95
N GLU A 64 2.69 -3.75 -6.30
CA GLU A 64 2.29 -5.00 -6.94
C GLU A 64 1.92 -4.73 -8.39
N LEU A 65 2.32 -5.61 -9.27
CA LEU A 65 2.09 -5.49 -10.70
C LEU A 65 1.05 -6.49 -11.17
N LEU A 66 0.39 -6.16 -12.26
CA LEU A 66 -0.58 -7.05 -12.89
C LEU A 66 0.18 -8.13 -13.67
N GLY A 67 0.31 -9.29 -13.07
CA GLY A 67 0.98 -10.42 -13.69
C GLY A 67 2.51 -10.26 -13.74
N PRO A 68 3.19 -11.25 -14.32
CA PRO A 68 4.64 -11.25 -14.36
C PRO A 68 5.17 -10.13 -15.26
N CYS A 69 6.21 -9.47 -14.77
CA CYS A 69 6.94 -8.44 -15.50
C CYS A 69 8.33 -9.00 -15.81
N ASP A 70 8.50 -9.48 -17.01
CA ASP A 70 9.72 -10.18 -17.42
C ASP A 70 10.96 -9.31 -17.26
N GLY A 71 11.95 -9.85 -16.61
CA GLY A 71 13.22 -9.19 -16.40
C GLY A 71 13.28 -8.23 -15.22
N LEU A 72 12.19 -8.07 -14.47
CA LEU A 72 12.17 -7.12 -13.36
C LEU A 72 13.28 -7.37 -12.34
N GLN A 73 13.51 -8.62 -11.94
CA GLN A 73 14.53 -8.96 -10.95
C GLN A 73 15.96 -8.75 -11.43
N TYR A 74 16.16 -8.72 -12.73
CA TYR A 74 17.48 -8.63 -13.33
C TYR A 74 17.73 -7.30 -14.05
N ALA A 75 16.77 -6.39 -13.98
CA ALA A 75 16.88 -5.11 -14.63
C ALA A 75 17.96 -4.26 -13.95
N THR A 76 18.81 -3.64 -14.74
CA THR A 76 19.81 -2.69 -14.24
C THR A 76 19.24 -1.30 -14.06
N GLY A 77 18.06 -1.06 -14.62
CA GLY A 77 17.31 0.17 -14.45
C GLY A 77 15.89 -0.03 -14.92
N ILE A 78 14.98 0.65 -14.26
CA ILE A 78 13.57 0.63 -14.63
C ILE A 78 13.06 2.06 -14.73
N GLY A 79 12.04 2.24 -15.55
CA GLY A 79 11.31 3.50 -15.65
C GLY A 79 9.97 3.42 -14.95
N PHE A 80 9.36 4.56 -14.77
CA PHE A 80 8.04 4.65 -14.15
C PHE A 80 7.14 5.52 -15.01
N GLN A 81 5.95 5.01 -15.29
CA GLN A 81 4.92 5.80 -15.93
C GLN A 81 4.04 6.37 -14.84
N THR A 82 4.00 7.71 -14.76
CA THR A 82 3.30 8.45 -13.73
C THR A 82 1.99 9.01 -14.26
N GLU A 83 1.18 9.54 -13.37
CA GLU A 83 0.06 10.38 -13.74
C GLU A 83 0.55 11.71 -14.32
N PRO A 84 -0.31 12.48 -15.00
CA PRO A 84 0.08 13.80 -15.50
C PRO A 84 0.63 14.74 -14.43
N SER A 85 0.24 14.54 -13.19
CA SER A 85 0.79 15.28 -12.04
C SER A 85 2.25 14.95 -11.71
N GLY A 86 2.77 13.87 -12.27
CA GLY A 86 4.11 13.37 -11.95
C GLY A 86 4.13 12.36 -10.81
N ASP A 87 2.99 12.01 -10.26
CA ASP A 87 2.89 11.07 -9.15
C ASP A 87 2.80 9.63 -9.66
N LEU A 88 3.50 8.74 -8.99
CA LEU A 88 3.33 7.30 -9.21
C LEU A 88 2.26 6.79 -8.26
N THR A 89 1.23 6.19 -8.82
CA THR A 89 0.10 5.63 -8.08
C THR A 89 -0.20 4.22 -8.58
N LYS A 90 -1.23 3.59 -8.01
CA LYS A 90 -1.70 2.28 -8.49
C LYS A 90 -2.21 2.32 -9.95
N PHE A 91 -2.39 3.49 -10.52
CA PHE A 91 -2.78 3.63 -11.93
C PHE A 91 -1.58 3.80 -12.86
N GLY A 92 -0.38 3.81 -12.31
CA GLY A 92 0.84 3.93 -13.07
C GLY A 92 1.35 2.59 -13.59
N ALA A 93 2.58 2.61 -14.06
CA ALA A 93 3.23 1.42 -14.57
C ALA A 93 4.74 1.48 -14.33
N VAL A 94 5.35 0.30 -14.31
CA VAL A 94 6.79 0.14 -14.29
C VAL A 94 7.22 -0.24 -15.70
N LEU A 95 8.27 0.40 -16.20
CA LEU A 95 8.81 0.15 -17.53
C LEU A 95 10.10 -0.65 -17.40
N VAL A 96 10.09 -1.87 -17.90
CA VAL A 96 11.22 -2.80 -17.82
C VAL A 96 11.55 -3.29 -19.21
N ASN A 97 12.75 -2.98 -19.69
CA ASN A 97 13.22 -3.44 -21.01
C ASN A 97 12.22 -3.15 -22.14
N GLY A 98 11.57 -1.99 -22.09
CA GLY A 98 10.56 -1.60 -23.07
C GLY A 98 9.17 -2.18 -22.85
N HIS A 99 8.99 -3.01 -21.82
CA HIS A 99 7.69 -3.56 -21.46
C HIS A 99 7.03 -2.70 -20.40
N ARG A 100 5.73 -2.48 -20.55
CA ARG A 100 4.93 -1.73 -19.62
C ARG A 100 4.22 -2.70 -18.70
N CYS A 101 4.58 -2.67 -17.41
CA CYS A 101 4.01 -3.52 -16.39
C CYS A 101 3.12 -2.68 -15.50
N VAL A 102 1.82 -2.90 -15.58
CA VAL A 102 0.83 -2.07 -14.88
C VAL A 102 0.88 -2.31 -13.39
N VAL A 103 0.86 -1.23 -12.60
CA VAL A 103 0.75 -1.30 -11.15
C VAL A 103 -0.71 -1.55 -10.78
N THR A 104 -0.95 -2.47 -9.88
CA THR A 104 -2.28 -2.76 -9.34
C THR A 104 -2.45 -2.29 -7.91
N SER A 105 -1.35 -2.15 -7.19
CA SER A 105 -1.37 -1.70 -5.80
C SER A 105 -0.05 -0.99 -5.48
N LEU A 106 -0.15 0.12 -4.79
CA LEU A 106 1.01 0.85 -4.27
C LEU A 106 0.68 1.32 -2.87
N VAL A 107 1.38 0.78 -1.88
CA VAL A 107 1.11 1.07 -0.48
C VAL A 107 2.39 1.45 0.25
N ALA A 108 2.29 2.38 1.18
CA ALA A 108 3.42 2.71 2.04
C ALA A 108 3.67 1.58 3.04
N ILE A 109 4.93 1.30 3.30
CA ILE A 109 5.31 0.34 4.34
C ILE A 109 6.12 1.05 5.41
N GLU A 110 6.13 0.47 6.60
CA GLU A 110 7.01 0.92 7.66
C GLU A 110 8.33 0.16 7.57
N GLY A 111 9.44 0.87 7.83
CA GLY A 111 10.74 0.26 7.84
C GLY A 111 11.30 -0.04 6.46
N LYS A 112 12.04 -1.12 6.37
CA LYS A 112 12.77 -1.53 5.17
C LYS A 112 12.12 -2.70 4.47
N PRO A 113 12.40 -2.91 3.18
CA PRO A 113 11.94 -4.10 2.48
C PRO A 113 12.50 -5.38 3.11
N PRO A 114 11.86 -6.53 2.81
CA PRO A 114 12.42 -7.82 3.23
C PRO A 114 13.83 -8.05 2.68
N LYS A 115 14.62 -8.84 3.38
CA LYS A 115 16.00 -9.13 2.99
C LYS A 115 16.13 -9.83 1.65
N ASN A 116 15.09 -10.52 1.21
CA ASN A 116 15.09 -11.18 -0.09
C ASN A 116 14.83 -10.23 -1.26
N ALA A 117 14.52 -8.99 -1.00
CA ALA A 117 14.38 -7.97 -2.03
C ALA A 117 15.77 -7.59 -2.56
N LYS A 118 15.88 -7.54 -3.87
CA LYS A 118 17.15 -7.24 -4.56
C LYS A 118 17.15 -5.85 -5.16
#